data_d21a35a62351ffa0dc0c308e5e2a544c
#
_entry.id   d21a35a62351ffa0dc0c308e5e2a544c
#
_cell.length_a   1.000
_cell.length_b   1.000
_cell.length_c   1.000
_cell.angle_alpha   90.00
_cell.angle_beta   90.00
_cell.angle_gamma   90.00
#
_symmetry.space_group_name_H-M   'P 1'
#
loop_
_entity.id
_entity.type
_entity.pdbx_description
1 polymer ?
#
loop_
_entity_poly.entity_id
_entity_poly.type
_entity_poly.pdbx_seq_one_letter_code
_entity_poly.pdbx_strand_id
1 'polypeptide(L)'
;SLWPADQNPAQVLTRAPGRLDCMGGMADYSGALVLQMPIDRGAYVLAGQRDDQKVAVISAGWGPQGHAARCEWPLSWLYQSDGQIVSPEVFRARFEDCCWVRHVAGVCLSLLESGCVPHLAGGVTLVVMSDIPVSAGLASSAAIQVASAKALAALFGAELTDYQLLAACRSANTEV
;
A
#
# COMPACT_ATOMS: atom_id res chain seq x y z
N SER A 1 -18.05 3.61 -12.39
CA SER A 1 -17.28 4.70 -11.76
C SER A 1 -16.40 4.12 -10.67
N LEU A 2 -15.16 4.56 -10.56
CA LEU A 2 -14.25 4.17 -9.47
C LEU A 2 -14.63 4.87 -8.16
N TRP A 3 -15.32 5.98 -8.26
CA TRP A 3 -15.83 6.81 -7.16
C TRP A 3 -17.35 6.88 -7.20
N PRO A 4 -18.01 7.13 -6.07
CA PRO A 4 -19.42 7.52 -6.05
C PRO A 4 -19.64 8.72 -6.99
N ALA A 5 -20.74 8.72 -7.74
CA ALA A 5 -20.95 9.67 -8.85
C ALA A 5 -21.03 11.14 -8.43
N ASP A 6 -21.27 11.40 -7.18
CA ASP A 6 -21.44 12.71 -6.55
C ASP A 6 -20.22 13.21 -5.77
N GLN A 7 -19.15 12.40 -5.67
CA GLN A 7 -17.93 12.77 -4.99
C GLN A 7 -16.81 13.11 -6.00
N ASN A 8 -16.25 14.29 -5.90
CA ASN A 8 -15.03 14.70 -6.58
C ASN A 8 -13.95 15.01 -5.51
N PRO A 9 -13.45 13.98 -4.80
CA PRO A 9 -12.49 14.16 -3.72
C PRO A 9 -11.16 14.65 -4.25
N ALA A 10 -10.39 15.30 -3.39
CA ALA A 10 -8.97 15.52 -3.65
C ALA A 10 -8.31 14.17 -3.98
N GLN A 11 -7.58 14.12 -5.09
CA GLN A 11 -6.95 12.90 -5.59
C GLN A 11 -5.45 13.08 -5.68
N VAL A 12 -4.73 12.03 -5.32
CA VAL A 12 -3.27 11.97 -5.38
C VAL A 12 -2.87 10.76 -6.22
N LEU A 13 -2.07 11.00 -7.25
CA LEU A 13 -1.45 9.94 -8.05
C LEU A 13 0.03 9.84 -7.71
N THR A 14 0.48 8.65 -7.37
CA THR A 14 1.87 8.35 -7.09
C THR A 14 2.39 7.23 -7.98
N ARG A 15 3.71 7.20 -8.17
CA ARG A 15 4.42 6.15 -8.90
C ARG A 15 5.64 5.70 -8.11
N ALA A 16 5.88 4.39 -8.10
CA ALA A 16 7.15 3.81 -7.65
C ALA A 16 7.67 2.84 -8.72
N PRO A 17 8.95 2.89 -9.09
CA PRO A 17 9.53 1.99 -10.08
C PRO A 17 9.68 0.58 -9.52
N GLY A 18 9.65 -0.41 -10.41
CA GLY A 18 10.19 -1.72 -10.12
C GLY A 18 11.72 -1.67 -10.03
N ARG A 19 12.33 -2.78 -9.65
CA ARG A 19 13.77 -2.88 -9.37
C ARG A 19 14.34 -4.14 -9.95
N LEU A 20 15.40 -3.99 -10.73
CA LEU A 20 16.24 -5.09 -11.15
C LEU A 20 17.38 -5.27 -10.14
N ASP A 21 17.56 -6.48 -9.69
CA ASP A 21 18.69 -6.86 -8.87
C ASP A 21 19.86 -7.23 -9.76
N CYS A 22 20.85 -6.35 -9.84
CA CYS A 22 22.02 -6.57 -10.69
C CYS A 22 23.06 -7.47 -10.03
N MET A 23 23.21 -7.35 -8.70
CA MET A 23 24.17 -8.15 -7.94
C MET A 23 23.82 -8.16 -6.44
N GLY A 24 23.81 -9.34 -5.85
CA GLY A 24 23.75 -9.54 -4.41
C GLY A 24 22.37 -9.56 -3.78
N GLY A 25 21.28 -9.71 -4.55
CA GLY A 25 19.93 -9.52 -4.09
C GLY A 25 19.50 -10.26 -2.83
N MET A 26 19.90 -11.50 -2.68
CA MET A 26 19.64 -12.28 -1.47
C MET A 26 20.62 -11.96 -0.32
N ALA A 27 21.75 -11.32 -0.60
CA ALA A 27 22.75 -10.98 0.40
C ALA A 27 22.41 -9.69 1.20
N ASP A 28 21.44 -8.94 0.76
CA ASP A 28 20.86 -7.78 1.45
C ASP A 28 20.41 -8.15 2.90
N TYR A 29 19.79 -9.32 3.10
CA TYR A 29 19.39 -9.79 4.44
C TYR A 29 20.56 -10.01 5.40
N SER A 30 21.78 -10.18 4.89
CA SER A 30 23.00 -10.30 5.69
C SER A 30 23.73 -8.97 5.88
N GLY A 31 23.18 -7.85 5.38
CA GLY A 31 23.81 -6.53 5.42
C GLY A 31 24.94 -6.35 4.40
N ALA A 32 25.03 -7.22 3.40
CA ALA A 32 26.00 -7.10 2.33
C ALA A 32 25.66 -5.94 1.37
N LEU A 33 26.66 -5.41 0.68
CA LEU A 33 26.45 -4.44 -0.40
C LEU A 33 25.75 -5.12 -1.58
N VAL A 34 24.70 -4.50 -2.06
CA VAL A 34 23.92 -4.93 -3.21
C VAL A 34 23.92 -3.85 -4.28
N LEU A 35 23.87 -4.25 -5.55
CA LEU A 35 23.70 -3.34 -6.68
C LEU A 35 22.32 -3.56 -7.28
N GLN A 36 21.50 -2.53 -7.24
CA GLN A 36 20.13 -2.57 -7.75
C GLN A 36 19.89 -1.39 -8.67
N MET A 37 19.07 -1.61 -9.70
CA MET A 37 18.75 -0.60 -10.69
C MET A 37 17.23 -0.42 -10.78
N PRO A 38 16.69 0.81 -10.65
CA PRO A 38 15.29 1.04 -10.97
C PRO A 38 15.04 0.82 -12.46
N ILE A 39 13.86 0.29 -12.79
CA ILE A 39 13.42 0.07 -14.17
C ILE A 39 12.36 1.09 -14.58
N ASP A 40 12.08 1.17 -15.87
CA ASP A 40 11.06 2.06 -16.42
C ASP A 40 9.62 1.65 -16.09
N ARG A 41 9.40 0.38 -15.74
CA ARG A 41 8.13 -0.16 -15.25
C ARG A 41 7.89 0.22 -13.80
N GLY A 42 6.61 0.41 -13.43
CA GLY A 42 6.28 0.85 -12.06
C GLY A 42 4.90 0.44 -11.59
N ALA A 43 4.68 0.65 -10.29
CA ALA A 43 3.37 0.62 -9.69
C ALA A 43 2.84 2.06 -9.57
N TYR A 44 1.57 2.22 -9.84
CA TYR A 44 0.84 3.48 -9.76
C TYR A 44 -0.30 3.34 -8.78
N VAL A 45 -0.47 4.31 -7.89
CA VAL A 45 -1.57 4.34 -6.94
C VAL A 45 -2.27 5.68 -7.01
N LEU A 46 -3.56 5.64 -7.36
CA LEU A 46 -4.45 6.77 -7.27
C LEU A 46 -5.23 6.65 -5.96
N ALA A 47 -5.04 7.62 -5.07
CA ALA A 47 -5.73 7.69 -3.79
C ALA A 47 -6.72 8.86 -3.76
N GLY A 48 -7.85 8.68 -3.09
CA GLY A 48 -8.82 9.73 -2.87
C GLY A 48 -9.63 9.49 -1.60
N GLN A 49 -10.00 10.57 -0.92
CA GLN A 49 -10.81 10.51 0.29
C GLN A 49 -12.26 10.07 -0.02
N ARG A 50 -12.91 9.51 1.00
CA ARG A 50 -14.32 9.11 1.01
C ARG A 50 -15.00 9.70 2.23
N ASP A 51 -16.28 9.96 2.11
CA ASP A 51 -17.10 10.48 3.23
C ASP A 51 -17.60 9.38 4.17
N ASP A 52 -17.41 8.10 3.78
CA ASP A 52 -17.74 6.94 4.61
C ASP A 52 -16.53 6.46 5.43
N GLN A 53 -16.76 5.56 6.37
CA GLN A 53 -15.74 5.00 7.26
C GLN A 53 -15.17 3.69 6.70
N LYS A 54 -14.79 3.67 5.40
CA LYS A 54 -14.30 2.47 4.73
C LYS A 54 -13.01 2.72 3.96
N VAL A 55 -12.18 1.68 3.89
CA VAL A 55 -11.06 1.61 2.97
C VAL A 55 -11.44 0.69 1.82
N ALA A 56 -11.28 1.16 0.58
CA ALA A 56 -11.46 0.37 -0.61
C ALA A 56 -10.15 0.31 -1.40
N VAL A 57 -9.72 -0.88 -1.74
CA VAL A 57 -8.58 -1.10 -2.65
C VAL A 57 -9.09 -1.76 -3.92
N ILE A 58 -8.75 -1.18 -5.05
CA ILE A 58 -9.14 -1.66 -6.38
C ILE A 58 -7.87 -1.93 -7.16
N SER A 59 -7.67 -3.17 -7.57
CA SER A 59 -6.58 -3.54 -8.46
C SER A 59 -7.07 -3.52 -9.90
N ALA A 60 -6.60 -2.58 -10.70
CA ALA A 60 -6.94 -2.50 -12.11
C ALA A 60 -6.04 -3.46 -12.91
N GLY A 61 -6.65 -4.51 -13.47
CA GLY A 61 -5.97 -5.50 -14.32
C GLY A 61 -5.49 -6.77 -13.63
N TRP A 62 -5.77 -6.98 -12.34
CA TRP A 62 -5.30 -8.14 -11.56
C TRP A 62 -6.41 -9.15 -11.16
N GLY A 63 -7.62 -8.94 -11.60
CA GLY A 63 -8.71 -9.89 -11.40
C GLY A 63 -8.64 -11.08 -12.36
N PRO A 64 -9.36 -12.18 -12.09
CA PRO A 64 -9.56 -13.25 -13.04
C PRO A 64 -10.03 -12.68 -14.38
N GLN A 65 -9.41 -13.10 -15.50
CA GLN A 65 -9.73 -12.61 -16.85
C GLN A 65 -9.48 -11.11 -17.10
N GLY A 66 -8.58 -10.46 -16.33
CA GLY A 66 -8.28 -9.02 -16.50
C GLY A 66 -9.31 -8.07 -15.90
N HIS A 67 -10.28 -8.56 -15.14
CA HIS A 67 -11.23 -7.73 -14.42
C HIS A 67 -10.60 -7.08 -13.18
N ALA A 68 -11.09 -5.89 -12.81
CA ALA A 68 -10.67 -5.23 -11.59
C ALA A 68 -11.09 -6.05 -10.36
N ALA A 69 -10.13 -6.39 -9.51
CA ALA A 69 -10.42 -6.96 -8.20
C ALA A 69 -10.64 -5.82 -7.19
N ARG A 70 -11.65 -5.93 -6.35
CA ARG A 70 -11.99 -4.97 -5.30
C ARG A 70 -12.02 -5.67 -3.95
N CYS A 71 -11.35 -5.06 -2.96
CA CYS A 71 -11.47 -5.43 -1.56
C CYS A 71 -11.85 -4.18 -0.76
N GLU A 72 -12.79 -4.31 0.15
CA GLU A 72 -13.28 -3.20 0.96
C GLU A 72 -13.44 -3.64 2.41
N TRP A 73 -13.01 -2.79 3.36
CA TRP A 73 -13.17 -3.04 4.79
C TRP A 73 -13.45 -1.75 5.56
N PRO A 74 -14.10 -1.83 6.73
CA PRO A 74 -14.36 -0.66 7.55
C PRO A 74 -13.08 -0.17 8.26
N LEU A 75 -12.95 1.13 8.44
CA LEU A 75 -11.83 1.73 9.20
C LEU A 75 -11.72 1.19 10.61
N SER A 76 -12.84 0.76 11.21
CA SER A 76 -12.84 0.14 12.54
C SER A 76 -11.98 -1.13 12.64
N TRP A 77 -11.59 -1.73 11.51
CA TRP A 77 -10.64 -2.85 11.53
C TRP A 77 -9.21 -2.45 11.92
N LEU A 78 -8.88 -1.17 11.79
CA LEU A 78 -7.57 -0.65 12.19
C LEU A 78 -7.47 -0.37 13.68
N TYR A 79 -8.61 -0.37 14.41
CA TYR A 79 -8.66 0.01 15.82
C TYR A 79 -9.31 -1.07 16.67
N GLN A 80 -8.87 -1.13 17.92
CA GLN A 80 -9.50 -1.91 18.99
C GLN A 80 -10.68 -1.13 19.60
N SER A 81 -11.46 -1.78 20.45
CA SER A 81 -12.60 -1.16 21.13
C SER A 81 -12.22 0.00 22.08
N ASP A 82 -10.98 0.04 22.51
CA ASP A 82 -10.39 1.11 23.35
C ASP A 82 -9.76 2.25 22.51
N GLY A 83 -9.84 2.16 21.17
CA GLY A 83 -9.27 3.14 20.24
C GLY A 83 -7.78 2.95 19.93
N GLN A 84 -7.12 1.95 20.50
CA GLN A 84 -5.75 1.61 20.14
C GLN A 84 -5.71 0.94 18.75
N ILE A 85 -4.57 1.04 18.08
CA ILE A 85 -4.35 0.36 16.80
C ILE A 85 -4.27 -1.15 17.06
N VAL A 86 -4.89 -1.96 16.20
CA VAL A 86 -4.85 -3.44 16.31
C VAL A 86 -3.44 -3.96 16.03
N SER A 87 -3.10 -5.13 16.59
CA SER A 87 -1.82 -5.75 16.23
C SER A 87 -1.82 -6.24 14.78
N PRO A 88 -0.64 -6.28 14.14
CA PRO A 88 -0.49 -6.73 12.76
C PRO A 88 -1.06 -8.14 12.52
N GLU A 89 -0.90 -9.07 13.46
CA GLU A 89 -1.40 -10.44 13.35
C GLU A 89 -2.92 -10.48 13.30
N VAL A 90 -3.58 -9.71 14.17
CA VAL A 90 -5.05 -9.61 14.21
C VAL A 90 -5.56 -8.95 12.92
N PHE A 91 -4.87 -7.93 12.44
CA PHE A 91 -5.24 -7.25 11.20
C PHE A 91 -5.08 -8.15 9.98
N ARG A 92 -3.96 -8.87 9.90
CA ARG A 92 -3.65 -9.81 8.82
C ARG A 92 -4.69 -10.92 8.67
N ALA A 93 -5.16 -11.49 9.78
CA ALA A 93 -6.14 -12.56 9.77
C ALA A 93 -7.47 -12.16 9.11
N ARG A 94 -7.76 -10.84 9.03
CA ARG A 94 -8.97 -10.32 8.38
C ARG A 94 -8.92 -10.35 6.84
N PHE A 95 -7.78 -10.68 6.23
CA PHE A 95 -7.57 -10.69 4.78
C PHE A 95 -7.23 -12.07 4.22
N GLU A 96 -7.74 -13.15 4.82
CA GLU A 96 -7.50 -14.51 4.32
C GLU A 96 -8.02 -14.69 2.89
N ASP A 97 -9.19 -14.16 2.59
CA ASP A 97 -9.82 -14.23 1.27
C ASP A 97 -9.29 -13.19 0.27
N CYS A 98 -8.56 -12.17 0.74
CA CYS A 98 -8.07 -11.05 -0.07
C CYS A 98 -6.56 -10.87 0.07
N CYS A 99 -5.77 -11.94 0.00
CA CYS A 99 -4.32 -11.91 0.28
C CYS A 99 -3.53 -10.89 -0.56
N TRP A 100 -3.99 -10.56 -1.77
CA TRP A 100 -3.32 -9.58 -2.64
C TRP A 100 -3.35 -8.15 -2.05
N VAL A 101 -4.35 -7.83 -1.23
CA VAL A 101 -4.52 -6.50 -0.65
C VAL A 101 -3.60 -6.26 0.57
N ARG A 102 -3.03 -7.33 1.13
CA ARG A 102 -2.21 -7.26 2.35
C ARG A 102 -1.06 -6.26 2.25
N HIS A 103 -0.43 -6.15 1.09
CA HIS A 103 0.65 -5.18 0.87
C HIS A 103 0.19 -3.73 1.08
N VAL A 104 -1.03 -3.40 0.65
CA VAL A 104 -1.60 -2.06 0.82
C VAL A 104 -2.14 -1.88 2.23
N ALA A 105 -2.83 -2.89 2.76
CA ALA A 105 -3.41 -2.87 4.10
C ALA A 105 -2.32 -2.75 5.18
N GLY A 106 -1.22 -3.49 5.04
CA GLY A 106 -0.07 -3.40 5.94
C GLY A 106 0.58 -2.02 5.94
N VAL A 107 0.67 -1.38 4.79
CA VAL A 107 1.16 0.02 4.71
C VAL A 107 0.21 0.97 5.44
N CYS A 108 -1.11 0.82 5.29
CA CYS A 108 -2.08 1.63 6.04
C CYS A 108 -1.89 1.50 7.56
N LEU A 109 -1.73 0.26 8.04
CA LEU A 109 -1.51 -0.02 9.46
C LEU A 109 -0.19 0.60 9.95
N SER A 110 0.91 0.35 9.25
CA SER A 110 2.24 0.81 9.64
C SER A 110 2.37 2.33 9.66
N LEU A 111 1.74 3.05 8.73
CA LEU A 111 1.72 4.52 8.73
C LEU A 111 0.96 5.08 9.93
N LEU A 112 -0.09 4.41 10.38
CA LEU A 112 -0.82 4.79 11.59
C LEU A 112 -0.01 4.46 12.85
N GLU A 113 0.56 3.27 12.97
CA GLU A 113 1.38 2.85 14.12
C GLU A 113 2.61 3.75 14.33
N SER A 114 3.26 4.14 13.24
CA SER A 114 4.40 5.07 13.29
C SER A 114 4.01 6.52 13.59
N GLY A 115 2.71 6.85 13.59
CA GLY A 115 2.22 8.22 13.73
C GLY A 115 2.54 9.13 12.52
N CYS A 116 3.07 8.58 11.44
CA CYS A 116 3.36 9.34 10.21
C CYS A 116 2.09 9.89 9.57
N VAL A 117 1.00 9.12 9.66
CA VAL A 117 -0.36 9.58 9.34
C VAL A 117 -1.15 9.56 10.64
N PRO A 118 -1.53 10.72 11.19
CA PRO A 118 -2.01 10.77 12.58
C PRO A 118 -3.37 10.12 12.79
N HIS A 119 -4.25 10.18 11.81
CA HIS A 119 -5.57 9.55 11.87
C HIS A 119 -6.20 9.57 10.49
N LEU A 120 -6.85 8.48 10.11
CA LEU A 120 -7.69 8.47 8.93
C LEU A 120 -9.06 9.08 9.31
N ALA A 121 -9.17 10.39 9.12
CA ALA A 121 -10.39 11.14 9.49
C ALA A 121 -11.63 10.74 8.68
N GLY A 122 -11.45 9.98 7.61
CA GLY A 122 -12.49 9.46 6.72
C GLY A 122 -12.00 8.24 5.95
N GLY A 123 -12.88 7.66 5.16
CA GLY A 123 -12.53 6.54 4.29
C GLY A 123 -11.55 6.93 3.19
N VAL A 124 -10.96 5.93 2.54
CA VAL A 124 -10.06 6.12 1.41
C VAL A 124 -10.31 5.07 0.33
N THR A 125 -10.24 5.48 -0.92
CA THR A 125 -10.14 4.55 -2.05
C THR A 125 -8.73 4.62 -2.62
N LEU A 126 -8.14 3.45 -2.83
CA LEU A 126 -6.84 3.27 -3.47
C LEU A 126 -7.04 2.43 -4.74
N VAL A 127 -6.73 3.02 -5.90
CA VAL A 127 -6.71 2.27 -7.17
C VAL A 127 -5.26 1.96 -7.50
N VAL A 128 -4.95 0.67 -7.56
CA VAL A 128 -3.60 0.16 -7.80
C VAL A 128 -3.49 -0.36 -9.23
N MET A 129 -2.50 0.10 -9.95
CA MET A 129 -2.11 -0.40 -11.27
C MET A 129 -0.62 -0.73 -11.27
N SER A 130 -0.21 -1.73 -12.00
CA SER A 130 1.20 -2.05 -12.16
C SER A 130 1.46 -2.61 -13.55
N ASP A 131 2.50 -2.12 -14.21
CA ASP A 131 3.04 -2.68 -15.45
C ASP A 131 4.33 -3.49 -15.20
N ILE A 132 4.69 -3.71 -13.93
CA ILE A 132 5.77 -4.59 -13.54
C ILE A 132 5.33 -6.03 -13.73
N PRO A 133 6.05 -6.87 -14.48
CA PRO A 133 5.73 -8.28 -14.64
C PRO A 133 5.65 -9.00 -13.29
N VAL A 134 4.56 -9.74 -13.09
CA VAL A 134 4.32 -10.50 -11.86
C VAL A 134 5.28 -11.67 -11.75
N SER A 135 5.77 -11.94 -10.55
CA SER A 135 6.67 -13.07 -10.25
C SER A 135 7.99 -13.09 -11.06
N ALA A 136 8.37 -11.96 -11.65
CA ALA A 136 9.60 -11.79 -12.41
C ALA A 136 10.82 -11.37 -11.58
N GLY A 137 10.70 -11.31 -10.25
CA GLY A 137 11.80 -10.86 -9.37
C GLY A 137 12.07 -9.35 -9.44
N LEU A 138 11.18 -8.56 -10.02
CA LEU A 138 11.33 -7.11 -10.24
C LEU A 138 10.73 -6.24 -9.12
N ALA A 139 10.53 -6.80 -7.93
CA ALA A 139 10.07 -6.13 -6.72
C ALA A 139 8.72 -5.40 -6.87
N SER A 140 7.74 -6.01 -7.55
CA SER A 140 6.40 -5.43 -7.75
C SER A 140 5.67 -5.13 -6.44
N SER A 141 5.76 -6.01 -5.44
CA SER A 141 5.15 -5.80 -4.12
C SER A 141 5.72 -4.57 -3.41
N ALA A 142 7.04 -4.43 -3.40
CA ALA A 142 7.70 -3.26 -2.81
C ALA A 142 7.32 -1.96 -3.55
N ALA A 143 7.22 -1.98 -4.88
CA ALA A 143 6.77 -0.84 -5.65
C ALA A 143 5.33 -0.43 -5.30
N ILE A 144 4.41 -1.40 -5.15
CA ILE A 144 3.03 -1.16 -4.71
C ILE A 144 3.01 -0.55 -3.31
N GLN A 145 3.80 -1.08 -2.37
CA GLN A 145 3.88 -0.54 -1.01
C GLN A 145 4.38 0.89 -0.98
N VAL A 146 5.49 1.18 -1.67
CA VAL A 146 6.06 2.54 -1.75
C VAL A 146 5.09 3.52 -2.39
N ALA A 147 4.44 3.16 -3.50
CA ALA A 147 3.45 4.00 -4.13
C ALA A 147 2.24 4.25 -3.22
N SER A 148 1.75 3.21 -2.52
CA SER A 148 0.63 3.32 -1.56
C SER A 148 0.97 4.20 -0.37
N ALA A 149 2.17 4.05 0.22
CA ALA A 149 2.63 4.87 1.34
C ALA A 149 2.70 6.35 0.96
N LYS A 150 3.30 6.65 -0.19
CA LYS A 150 3.37 8.02 -0.72
C LYS A 150 1.99 8.60 -1.01
N ALA A 151 1.09 7.80 -1.58
CA ALA A 151 -0.27 8.25 -1.89
C ALA A 151 -1.06 8.58 -0.63
N LEU A 152 -0.99 7.72 0.39
CA LEU A 152 -1.66 7.94 1.67
C LEU A 152 -1.08 9.15 2.40
N ALA A 153 0.25 9.25 2.50
CA ALA A 153 0.90 10.38 3.14
C ALA A 153 0.49 11.71 2.48
N ALA A 154 0.61 11.81 1.16
CA ALA A 154 0.23 13.02 0.44
C ALA A 154 -1.27 13.34 0.56
N LEU A 155 -2.15 12.33 0.56
CA LEU A 155 -3.59 12.51 0.70
C LEU A 155 -3.97 13.10 2.07
N PHE A 156 -3.24 12.74 3.12
CA PHE A 156 -3.46 13.22 4.48
C PHE A 156 -2.51 14.35 4.89
N GLY A 157 -1.78 14.95 3.93
CA GLY A 157 -0.92 16.10 4.16
C GLY A 157 0.33 15.80 4.99
N ALA A 158 0.75 14.53 5.02
CA ALA A 158 1.97 14.11 5.71
C ALA A 158 3.17 14.06 4.74
N GLU A 159 4.32 14.50 5.21
CA GLU A 159 5.60 14.35 4.52
C GLU A 159 6.39 13.21 5.15
N LEU A 160 6.77 12.23 4.34
CA LEU A 160 7.59 11.11 4.78
C LEU A 160 9.05 11.34 4.42
N THR A 161 9.93 11.19 5.39
CA THR A 161 11.35 11.02 5.11
C THR A 161 11.60 9.64 4.45
N ASP A 162 12.71 9.49 3.73
CA ASP A 162 13.06 8.20 3.11
C ASP A 162 13.15 7.08 4.14
N TYR A 163 13.62 7.38 5.35
CA TYR A 163 13.69 6.41 6.44
C TYR A 163 12.30 5.97 6.92
N GLN A 164 11.37 6.90 7.10
CA GLN A 164 9.98 6.59 7.49
C GLN A 164 9.27 5.78 6.41
N LEU A 165 9.49 6.14 5.15
CA LEU A 165 8.94 5.40 4.01
C LEU A 165 9.48 3.95 3.98
N LEU A 166 10.79 3.78 4.15
CA LEU A 166 11.43 2.47 4.23
C LEU A 166 10.88 1.65 5.40
N ALA A 167 10.80 2.24 6.59
CA ALA A 167 10.30 1.59 7.79
C ALA A 167 8.86 1.10 7.62
N ALA A 168 7.96 1.96 7.09
CA ALA A 168 6.57 1.61 6.84
C ALA A 168 6.43 0.45 5.84
N CYS A 169 7.18 0.46 4.74
CA CYS A 169 7.13 -0.61 3.76
C CYS A 169 7.75 -1.92 4.28
N ARG A 170 8.80 -1.85 5.10
CA ARG A 170 9.42 -3.03 5.70
C ARG A 170 8.52 -3.71 6.71
N SER A 171 7.90 -2.94 7.61
CA SER A 171 6.91 -3.43 8.58
C SER A 171 5.75 -4.12 7.85
N ALA A 172 5.19 -3.49 6.82
CA ALA A 172 4.13 -4.07 6.00
C ALA A 172 4.50 -5.42 5.34
N ASN A 173 5.78 -5.70 5.10
CA ASN A 173 6.24 -6.98 4.54
C ASN A 173 6.41 -8.09 5.58
N THR A 174 6.82 -7.72 6.79
CA THR A 174 7.13 -8.67 7.87
C THR A 174 5.92 -9.00 8.74
N GLU A 175 5.02 -8.06 8.88
CA GLU A 175 3.92 -8.14 9.86
C GLU A 175 2.56 -8.44 9.21
N VAL A 176 2.44 -8.31 7.89
CA VAL A 176 1.20 -8.56 7.11
C VAL A 176 1.44 -9.55 5.91
#